data_cb6fb969d74bc277bd0a6452d3e9970f
#
_entry.id   cb6fb969d74bc277bd0a6452d3e9970f
#
_cell.length_a   1.000
_cell.length_b   1.000
_cell.length_c   1.000
_cell.angle_alpha   90.00
_cell.angle_beta   90.00
_cell.angle_gamma   90.00
#
_symmetry.space_group_name_H-M   'P 1'
#
loop_
_entity.id
_entity.type
_entity.pdbx_description
1 polymer ?
#
loop_
_entity_poly.entity_id
_entity_poly.type
_entity_poly.pdbx_seq_one_letter_code
_entity_poly.pdbx_strand_id
1 'polypeptide(L)'
;IPLCLVGSEMCIRDRNKPIGYMLLFWPCIWGLTIAYEFTSELETYFFYILLFFLGAVLMRSAGCIVNDITDKNFDKLVERTKNRPIASGKVSVKLASFYSFILCGIAFLVLINFNFFTIWMALLSMPLAFSYPLMKRFTYWPQLFLGITFNYGLVLAWISVTNQISILPIIFYFGAIFWTLGYDTIYGYQDIKDDEIIGVKSTSIKFKNDPKKFISFCYLIFIGCLLYTSDAADDVAS
;
A
#
# COMPACT_ATOMS: atom_id res chain seq x y z
N ILE A 1 -20.88 -22.48 -2.09
CA ILE A 1 -21.47 -21.63 -1.02
C ILE A 1 -20.41 -21.08 -0.07
N PRO A 2 -19.35 -21.82 0.40
CA PRO A 2 -18.32 -21.22 1.27
C PRO A 2 -17.44 -20.14 0.60
N LEU A 3 -17.24 -20.21 -0.72
CA LEU A 3 -16.47 -19.20 -1.48
C LEU A 3 -17.09 -17.80 -1.37
N CYS A 4 -18.41 -17.72 -1.37
CA CYS A 4 -19.14 -16.45 -1.32
C CYS A 4 -19.06 -15.79 0.07
N LEU A 5 -19.00 -16.59 1.16
CA LEU A 5 -18.97 -16.07 2.54
C LEU A 5 -17.63 -15.47 2.93
N VAL A 6 -16.51 -16.11 2.59
CA VAL A 6 -15.16 -15.59 2.91
C VAL A 6 -14.84 -14.37 2.04
N GLY A 7 -15.12 -14.46 0.76
CA GLY A 7 -15.02 -13.31 -0.15
C GLY A 7 -15.97 -12.18 0.25
N SER A 8 -17.19 -12.46 0.70
CA SER A 8 -18.14 -11.42 1.08
C SER A 8 -17.78 -10.72 2.40
N GLU A 9 -17.32 -11.41 3.46
CA GLU A 9 -16.96 -10.75 4.72
C GLU A 9 -15.66 -9.91 4.58
N MET A 10 -14.70 -10.34 3.76
CA MET A 10 -13.51 -9.55 3.45
C MET A 10 -13.80 -8.44 2.43
N CYS A 11 -14.58 -8.72 1.38
CA CYS A 11 -15.12 -7.69 0.47
C CYS A 11 -16.06 -6.70 1.16
N ILE A 12 -16.82 -7.11 2.18
CA ILE A 12 -17.66 -6.20 2.96
C ILE A 12 -16.80 -5.22 3.75
N ARG A 13 -15.68 -5.66 4.31
CA ARG A 13 -14.74 -4.76 4.99
C ARG A 13 -14.10 -3.77 4.02
N ASP A 14 -13.65 -4.21 2.86
CA ASP A 14 -13.08 -3.34 1.83
C ASP A 14 -14.17 -2.48 1.16
N ARG A 15 -15.38 -2.99 0.97
CA ARG A 15 -16.54 -2.23 0.47
C ARG A 15 -16.97 -1.14 1.45
N ASN A 16 -16.98 -1.43 2.75
CA ASN A 16 -17.38 -0.47 3.77
C ASN A 16 -16.26 0.54 4.09
N LYS A 17 -15.01 0.25 3.69
CA LYS A 17 -13.84 1.13 3.85
C LYS A 17 -12.97 1.11 2.59
N PRO A 18 -13.43 1.71 1.48
CA PRO A 18 -12.72 1.70 0.19
C PRO A 18 -11.36 2.40 0.24
N ILE A 19 -11.09 3.15 1.31
CA ILE A 19 -9.84 3.88 1.50
C ILE A 19 -8.60 2.97 1.38
N GLY A 20 -8.70 1.68 1.76
CA GLY A 20 -7.57 0.77 1.79
C GLY A 20 -6.96 0.51 0.41
N TYR A 21 -7.78 0.16 -0.60
CA TYR A 21 -7.27 -0.05 -1.96
C TYR A 21 -7.03 1.28 -2.69
N MET A 22 -7.76 2.34 -2.34
CA MET A 22 -7.52 3.67 -2.87
C MET A 22 -6.14 4.20 -2.48
N LEU A 23 -5.71 4.03 -1.23
CA LEU A 23 -4.37 4.43 -0.79
C LEU A 23 -3.25 3.68 -1.52
N LEU A 24 -3.50 2.47 -2.01
CA LEU A 24 -2.57 1.74 -2.85
C LEU A 24 -2.63 2.19 -4.32
N PHE A 25 -3.80 2.63 -4.78
CA PHE A 25 -4.06 3.04 -6.16
C PHE A 25 -3.60 4.48 -6.47
N TRP A 26 -3.78 5.43 -5.53
CA TRP A 26 -3.41 6.83 -5.76
C TRP A 26 -1.96 7.05 -6.20
N PRO A 27 -0.95 6.40 -5.58
CA PRO A 27 0.43 6.49 -6.06
C PRO A 27 0.60 6.03 -7.52
N CYS A 28 -0.16 5.02 -7.95
CA CYS A 28 -0.14 4.58 -9.35
C CYS A 28 -0.67 5.69 -10.28
N ILE A 29 -1.78 6.36 -9.89
CA ILE A 29 -2.31 7.49 -10.67
C ILE A 29 -1.28 8.62 -10.76
N TRP A 30 -0.62 8.97 -9.66
CA TRP A 30 0.42 10.00 -9.68
C TRP A 30 1.55 9.64 -10.66
N GLY A 31 2.03 8.41 -10.62
CA GLY A 31 3.07 7.93 -11.54
C GLY A 31 2.63 7.92 -13.00
N LEU A 32 1.38 7.51 -13.28
CA LEU A 32 0.81 7.55 -14.63
C LEU A 32 0.62 8.98 -15.12
N THR A 33 0.15 9.90 -14.26
CA THR A 33 -0.07 11.30 -14.65
C THR A 33 1.25 11.98 -15.05
N ILE A 34 2.30 11.80 -14.24
CA ILE A 34 3.62 12.31 -14.59
C ILE A 34 4.12 11.69 -15.90
N ALA A 35 3.96 10.37 -16.07
CA ALA A 35 4.39 9.70 -17.30
C ALA A 35 3.60 10.16 -18.53
N TYR A 36 2.32 10.51 -18.38
CA TYR A 36 1.47 11.03 -19.43
C TYR A 36 1.98 12.38 -19.98
N GLU A 37 2.48 13.28 -19.13
CA GLU A 37 3.06 14.55 -19.57
C GLU A 37 4.22 14.35 -20.56
N PHE A 38 4.92 13.22 -20.50
CA PHE A 38 6.03 12.89 -21.40
C PHE A 38 5.60 12.13 -22.67
N THR A 39 4.44 11.47 -22.69
CA THR A 39 4.03 10.60 -23.80
C THR A 39 2.80 11.12 -24.55
N SER A 40 1.90 11.82 -23.85
CA SER A 40 0.63 12.36 -24.37
C SER A 40 -0.31 11.30 -25.01
N GLU A 41 -0.14 10.00 -24.64
CA GLU A 41 -0.93 8.90 -25.17
C GLU A 41 -2.13 8.57 -24.27
N LEU A 42 -3.28 9.16 -24.59
CA LEU A 42 -4.49 9.09 -23.76
C LEU A 42 -5.07 7.65 -23.64
N GLU A 43 -5.03 6.86 -24.72
CA GLU A 43 -5.53 5.46 -24.69
C GLU A 43 -4.70 4.61 -23.73
N THR A 44 -3.39 4.70 -23.83
CA THR A 44 -2.43 4.01 -22.95
C THR A 44 -2.64 4.43 -21.49
N TYR A 45 -2.87 5.72 -21.24
CA TYR A 45 -3.14 6.24 -19.91
C TYR A 45 -4.38 5.59 -19.27
N PHE A 46 -5.52 5.60 -19.94
CA PHE A 46 -6.76 5.01 -19.41
C PHE A 46 -6.69 3.49 -19.29
N PHE A 47 -6.02 2.81 -20.22
CA PHE A 47 -5.79 1.38 -20.13
C PHE A 47 -4.99 1.00 -18.89
N TYR A 48 -3.90 1.71 -18.59
CA TYR A 48 -3.09 1.44 -17.41
C TYR A 48 -3.79 1.85 -16.11
N ILE A 49 -4.61 2.91 -16.09
CA ILE A 49 -5.47 3.23 -14.95
C ILE A 49 -6.32 2.02 -14.57
N LEU A 50 -6.99 1.38 -15.54
CA LEU A 50 -7.80 0.20 -15.29
C LEU A 50 -6.99 -0.96 -14.74
N LEU A 51 -5.83 -1.26 -15.34
CA LEU A 51 -4.96 -2.36 -14.89
C LEU A 51 -4.43 -2.12 -13.46
N PHE A 52 -3.96 -0.91 -13.15
CA PHE A 52 -3.49 -0.56 -11.81
C PHE A 52 -4.62 -0.57 -10.78
N PHE A 53 -5.82 -0.14 -11.15
CA PHE A 53 -6.99 -0.22 -10.28
C PHE A 53 -7.31 -1.68 -9.92
N LEU A 54 -7.40 -2.55 -10.91
CA LEU A 54 -7.64 -3.99 -10.70
C LEU A 54 -6.53 -4.63 -9.86
N GLY A 55 -5.28 -4.31 -10.18
CA GLY A 55 -4.11 -4.76 -9.42
C GLY A 55 -4.14 -4.30 -7.97
N ALA A 56 -4.48 -3.02 -7.71
CA ALA A 56 -4.57 -2.47 -6.36
C ALA A 56 -5.66 -3.16 -5.53
N VAL A 57 -6.84 -3.38 -6.10
CA VAL A 57 -7.96 -4.09 -5.42
C VAL A 57 -7.54 -5.52 -5.07
N LEU A 58 -6.99 -6.26 -6.03
CA LEU A 58 -6.60 -7.66 -5.85
C LEU A 58 -5.46 -7.80 -4.83
N MET A 59 -4.40 -7.01 -4.98
CA MET A 59 -3.24 -7.07 -4.10
C MET A 59 -3.54 -6.55 -2.70
N ARG A 60 -4.40 -5.52 -2.57
CA ARG A 60 -4.85 -5.07 -1.25
C ARG A 60 -5.64 -6.16 -0.54
N SER A 61 -6.55 -6.83 -1.24
CA SER A 61 -7.34 -7.93 -0.68
C SER A 61 -6.45 -9.11 -0.26
N ALA A 62 -5.49 -9.52 -1.10
CA ALA A 62 -4.51 -10.55 -0.75
C ALA A 62 -3.65 -10.14 0.46
N GLY A 63 -3.16 -8.90 0.49
CA GLY A 63 -2.36 -8.36 1.59
C GLY A 63 -3.14 -8.30 2.91
N CYS A 64 -4.43 -7.96 2.90
CA CYS A 64 -5.30 -8.01 4.09
C CYS A 64 -5.43 -9.43 4.64
N ILE A 65 -5.58 -10.44 3.77
CA ILE A 65 -5.62 -11.85 4.19
C ILE A 65 -4.32 -12.26 4.86
N VAL A 66 -3.18 -11.95 4.25
CA VAL A 66 -1.85 -12.27 4.80
C VAL A 66 -1.64 -11.56 6.15
N ASN A 67 -2.05 -10.30 6.26
CA ASN A 67 -1.99 -9.57 7.52
C ASN A 67 -2.84 -10.22 8.62
N ASP A 68 -4.11 -10.59 8.31
CA ASP A 68 -5.00 -11.25 9.27
C ASP A 68 -4.51 -12.65 9.67
N ILE A 69 -3.83 -13.38 8.77
CA ILE A 69 -3.15 -14.66 9.10
C ILE A 69 -2.00 -14.40 10.07
N THR A 70 -1.17 -13.41 9.75
CA THR A 70 0.02 -13.06 10.54
C THR A 70 -0.36 -12.59 11.94
N ASP A 71 -1.42 -11.79 12.05
CA ASP A 71 -1.87 -11.17 13.28
C ASP A 71 -2.92 -11.98 14.06
N LYS A 72 -3.27 -13.18 13.60
CA LYS A 72 -4.33 -14.01 14.18
C LYS A 72 -4.33 -14.07 15.72
N ASN A 73 -3.16 -14.22 16.32
CA ASN A 73 -3.03 -14.36 17.78
C ASN A 73 -3.16 -13.01 18.50
N PHE A 74 -2.69 -11.93 17.89
CA PHE A 74 -2.83 -10.57 18.42
C PHE A 74 -4.26 -10.06 18.28
N ASP A 75 -4.87 -10.29 17.13
CA ASP A 75 -6.24 -9.86 16.82
C ASP A 75 -7.29 -10.46 17.79
N LYS A 76 -7.03 -11.63 18.37
CA LYS A 76 -7.88 -12.23 19.41
C LYS A 76 -7.90 -11.46 20.72
N LEU A 77 -6.83 -10.72 21.00
CA LEU A 77 -6.65 -9.99 22.26
C LEU A 77 -7.20 -8.56 22.20
N VAL A 78 -7.47 -8.04 20.99
CA VAL A 78 -7.96 -6.68 20.77
C VAL A 78 -9.45 -6.70 20.52
N GLU A 79 -10.22 -5.93 21.30
CA GLU A 79 -11.69 -5.86 21.22
C GLU A 79 -12.19 -5.54 19.81
N ARG A 80 -11.51 -4.61 19.11
CA ARG A 80 -11.86 -4.17 17.75
C ARG A 80 -11.66 -5.25 16.68
N THR A 81 -10.69 -6.18 16.88
CA THR A 81 -10.25 -7.15 15.86
C THR A 81 -10.60 -8.60 16.20
N LYS A 82 -11.02 -8.92 17.43
CA LYS A 82 -11.35 -10.29 17.85
C LYS A 82 -12.41 -10.98 16.99
N ASN A 83 -13.29 -10.20 16.37
CA ASN A 83 -14.38 -10.70 15.51
C ASN A 83 -13.98 -10.91 14.04
N ARG A 84 -12.70 -10.63 13.68
CA ARG A 84 -12.21 -10.90 12.31
C ARG A 84 -12.35 -12.39 11.99
N PRO A 85 -12.67 -12.78 10.73
CA PRO A 85 -12.96 -14.16 10.36
C PRO A 85 -11.89 -15.18 10.74
N ILE A 86 -10.61 -14.80 10.61
CA ILE A 86 -9.47 -15.68 10.93
C ILE A 86 -9.20 -15.69 12.44
N ALA A 87 -9.30 -14.54 13.12
CA ALA A 87 -9.10 -14.43 14.56
C ALA A 87 -10.19 -15.18 15.34
N SER A 88 -11.45 -15.05 14.92
CA SER A 88 -12.61 -15.74 15.52
C SER A 88 -12.68 -17.23 15.19
N GLY A 89 -11.84 -17.74 14.27
CA GLY A 89 -11.85 -19.13 13.85
C GLY A 89 -12.95 -19.50 12.85
N LYS A 90 -13.76 -18.56 12.36
CA LYS A 90 -14.78 -18.78 11.31
C LYS A 90 -14.16 -19.26 10.00
N VAL A 91 -12.93 -18.80 9.72
CA VAL A 91 -12.15 -19.18 8.53
C VAL A 91 -10.83 -19.79 8.96
N SER A 92 -10.50 -20.96 8.41
CA SER A 92 -9.23 -21.61 8.67
C SER A 92 -8.08 -20.88 7.95
N VAL A 93 -6.88 -20.92 8.55
CA VAL A 93 -5.67 -20.34 7.94
C VAL A 93 -5.39 -20.95 6.56
N LYS A 94 -5.59 -22.27 6.40
CA LYS A 94 -5.37 -22.98 5.13
C LYS A 94 -6.28 -22.42 4.02
N LEU A 95 -7.57 -22.23 4.34
CA LEU A 95 -8.54 -21.68 3.40
C LEU A 95 -8.22 -20.23 3.05
N ALA A 96 -7.87 -19.42 4.04
CA ALA A 96 -7.47 -18.03 3.83
C ALA A 96 -6.21 -17.93 2.95
N SER A 97 -5.19 -18.75 3.19
CA SER A 97 -3.98 -18.81 2.34
C SER A 97 -4.30 -19.21 0.90
N PHE A 98 -5.23 -20.16 0.70
CA PHE A 98 -5.67 -20.56 -0.64
C PHE A 98 -6.34 -19.40 -1.40
N TYR A 99 -7.20 -18.62 -0.71
CA TYR A 99 -7.80 -17.43 -1.33
C TYR A 99 -6.77 -16.35 -1.65
N SER A 100 -5.82 -16.10 -0.75
CA SER A 100 -4.73 -15.15 -1.01
C SER A 100 -3.93 -15.58 -2.25
N PHE A 101 -3.65 -16.87 -2.40
CA PHE A 101 -2.96 -17.42 -3.57
C PHE A 101 -3.75 -17.21 -4.87
N ILE A 102 -5.07 -17.45 -4.85
CA ILE A 102 -5.94 -17.20 -6.01
C ILE A 102 -5.93 -15.71 -6.40
N LEU A 103 -6.07 -14.81 -5.41
CA LEU A 103 -6.04 -13.37 -5.66
C LEU A 103 -4.70 -12.93 -6.26
N CYS A 104 -3.57 -13.43 -5.76
CA CYS A 104 -2.26 -13.19 -6.34
C CYS A 104 -2.15 -13.75 -7.78
N GLY A 105 -2.73 -14.92 -8.04
CA GLY A 105 -2.78 -15.51 -9.38
C GLY A 105 -3.55 -14.64 -10.37
N ILE A 106 -4.73 -14.13 -9.97
CA ILE A 106 -5.51 -13.22 -10.81
C ILE A 106 -4.76 -11.88 -10.99
N ALA A 107 -4.13 -11.35 -9.94
CA ALA A 107 -3.31 -10.15 -10.03
C ALA A 107 -2.11 -10.35 -10.98
N PHE A 108 -1.53 -11.55 -11.01
CA PHE A 108 -0.47 -11.91 -11.97
C PHE A 108 -0.99 -11.91 -13.42
N LEU A 109 -2.23 -12.36 -13.69
CA LEU A 109 -2.85 -12.26 -15.02
C LEU A 109 -3.07 -10.80 -15.45
N VAL A 110 -3.33 -9.91 -14.51
CA VAL A 110 -3.35 -8.45 -14.78
C VAL A 110 -1.94 -7.95 -15.07
N LEU A 111 -0.95 -8.39 -14.30
CA LEU A 111 0.44 -7.94 -14.40
C LEU A 111 1.10 -8.29 -15.75
N ILE A 112 0.78 -9.43 -16.34
CA ILE A 112 1.38 -9.84 -17.64
C ILE A 112 0.95 -8.98 -18.83
N ASN A 113 0.01 -8.04 -18.65
CA ASN A 113 -0.37 -7.05 -19.67
C ASN A 113 0.56 -5.82 -19.67
N PHE A 114 1.50 -5.73 -18.74
CA PHE A 114 2.52 -4.68 -18.71
C PHE A 114 3.78 -5.09 -19.46
N ASN A 115 4.69 -4.13 -19.67
CA ASN A 115 6.00 -4.43 -20.24
C ASN A 115 6.85 -5.31 -19.30
N PHE A 116 7.83 -6.00 -19.86
CA PHE A 116 8.67 -6.97 -19.15
C PHE A 116 9.42 -6.36 -17.96
N PHE A 117 9.86 -5.11 -18.08
CA PHE A 117 10.56 -4.43 -17.00
C PHE A 117 9.64 -4.16 -15.81
N THR A 118 8.40 -3.70 -16.05
CA THR A 118 7.38 -3.52 -15.02
C THR A 118 7.05 -4.83 -14.31
N ILE A 119 6.94 -5.94 -15.05
CA ILE A 119 6.67 -7.27 -14.47
C ILE A 119 7.77 -7.63 -13.45
N TRP A 120 9.05 -7.51 -13.85
CA TRP A 120 10.15 -7.83 -12.95
C TRP A 120 10.20 -6.92 -11.73
N MET A 121 10.01 -5.62 -11.92
CA MET A 121 9.99 -4.67 -10.80
C MET A 121 8.81 -4.92 -9.85
N ALA A 122 7.64 -5.29 -10.37
CA ALA A 122 6.50 -5.66 -9.54
C ALA A 122 6.77 -6.95 -8.75
N LEU A 123 7.34 -7.97 -9.37
CA LEU A 123 7.70 -9.21 -8.66
C LEU A 123 8.76 -8.96 -7.58
N LEU A 124 9.72 -8.07 -7.82
CA LEU A 124 10.73 -7.68 -6.84
C LEU A 124 10.13 -6.98 -5.60
N SER A 125 8.97 -6.32 -5.74
CA SER A 125 8.28 -5.70 -4.60
C SER A 125 7.54 -6.70 -3.69
N MET A 126 7.28 -7.93 -4.13
CA MET A 126 6.49 -8.91 -3.39
C MET A 126 7.07 -9.28 -2.02
N PRO A 127 8.39 -9.58 -1.88
CA PRO A 127 8.97 -9.83 -0.56
C PRO A 127 8.73 -8.70 0.43
N LEU A 128 8.82 -7.44 -0.03
CA LEU A 128 8.55 -6.27 0.79
C LEU A 128 7.07 -6.19 1.19
N ALA A 129 6.15 -6.41 0.24
CA ALA A 129 4.72 -6.38 0.47
C ALA A 129 4.24 -7.44 1.48
N PHE A 130 4.85 -8.63 1.48
CA PHE A 130 4.48 -9.68 2.41
C PHE A 130 5.24 -9.62 3.74
N SER A 131 6.35 -8.91 3.83
CA SER A 131 7.14 -8.77 5.07
C SER A 131 6.70 -7.60 5.95
N TYR A 132 6.10 -6.52 5.38
CA TYR A 132 5.76 -5.32 6.15
C TYR A 132 4.86 -5.58 7.38
N PRO A 133 3.88 -6.52 7.38
CA PRO A 133 3.06 -6.78 8.56
C PRO A 133 3.87 -7.29 9.76
N LEU A 134 5.03 -7.88 9.51
CA LEU A 134 5.93 -8.39 10.55
C LEU A 134 6.73 -7.27 11.22
N MET A 135 6.91 -6.13 10.54
CA MET A 135 7.80 -5.04 11.00
C MET A 135 7.41 -4.47 12.36
N LYS A 136 6.12 -4.43 12.71
CA LYS A 136 5.64 -3.97 14.02
C LYS A 136 6.13 -4.80 15.22
N ARG A 137 6.70 -5.99 14.96
CA ARG A 137 7.29 -6.87 15.98
C ARG A 137 8.76 -6.54 16.26
N PHE A 138 9.45 -6.01 15.26
CA PHE A 138 10.90 -5.81 15.29
C PHE A 138 11.30 -4.35 15.44
N THR A 139 10.56 -3.43 14.81
CA THR A 139 10.94 -2.02 14.71
C THR A 139 9.80 -1.07 15.07
N TYR A 140 10.15 0.15 15.50
CA TYR A 140 9.20 1.25 15.71
C TYR A 140 8.82 1.99 14.41
N TRP A 141 9.24 1.47 13.24
CA TRP A 141 9.05 2.09 11.94
C TRP A 141 8.17 1.29 10.97
N PRO A 142 7.14 0.52 11.41
CA PRO A 142 6.29 -0.23 10.49
C PRO A 142 5.58 0.69 9.48
N GLN A 143 5.23 1.92 9.87
CA GLN A 143 4.60 2.92 8.99
C GLN A 143 5.53 3.37 7.86
N LEU A 144 6.85 3.41 8.08
CA LEU A 144 7.82 3.67 7.03
C LEU A 144 7.85 2.54 6.01
N PHE A 145 7.86 1.28 6.47
CA PHE A 145 7.79 0.11 5.58
C PHE A 145 6.48 0.06 4.81
N LEU A 146 5.36 0.45 5.44
CA LEU A 146 4.09 0.62 4.74
C LEU A 146 4.20 1.68 3.64
N GLY A 147 4.80 2.83 3.95
CA GLY A 147 5.04 3.91 2.99
C GLY A 147 5.85 3.45 1.78
N ILE A 148 6.95 2.74 2.02
CA ILE A 148 7.78 2.16 0.96
C ILE A 148 6.96 1.20 0.09
N THR A 149 6.17 0.31 0.70
CA THR A 149 5.40 -0.71 0.00
C THR A 149 4.23 -0.12 -0.80
N PHE A 150 3.44 0.77 -0.19
CA PHE A 150 2.22 1.31 -0.81
C PHE A 150 2.52 2.27 -1.95
N ASN A 151 3.56 3.11 -1.80
CA ASN A 151 3.89 4.09 -2.82
C ASN A 151 4.75 3.52 -3.95
N TYR A 152 5.20 2.27 -3.86
CA TYR A 152 5.98 1.63 -4.93
C TYR A 152 5.24 1.59 -6.27
N GLY A 153 3.91 1.59 -6.23
CA GLY A 153 3.04 1.70 -7.39
C GLY A 153 3.29 2.94 -8.25
N LEU A 154 3.80 4.05 -7.68
CA LEU A 154 4.18 5.25 -8.41
C LEU A 154 5.33 4.95 -9.39
N VAL A 155 6.36 4.27 -8.91
CA VAL A 155 7.53 3.89 -9.73
C VAL A 155 7.13 2.86 -10.78
N LEU A 156 6.29 1.88 -10.42
CA LEU A 156 5.78 0.90 -11.39
C LEU A 156 4.96 1.56 -12.50
N ALA A 157 4.12 2.54 -12.15
CA ALA A 157 3.29 3.26 -13.11
C ALA A 157 4.15 4.07 -14.09
N TRP A 158 5.18 4.75 -13.63
CA TRP A 158 6.14 5.40 -14.50
C TRP A 158 6.82 4.41 -15.45
N ILE A 159 7.36 3.30 -14.92
CA ILE A 159 8.07 2.29 -15.72
C ILE A 159 7.13 1.63 -16.73
N SER A 160 5.85 1.45 -16.41
CA SER A 160 4.88 0.81 -17.30
C SER A 160 4.70 1.59 -18.62
N VAL A 161 4.82 2.90 -18.57
CA VAL A 161 4.67 3.81 -19.72
C VAL A 161 6.01 4.04 -20.42
N THR A 162 7.04 4.39 -19.64
CA THR A 162 8.32 4.86 -20.19
C THR A 162 9.36 3.76 -20.42
N ASN A 163 9.15 2.57 -19.86
CA ASN A 163 10.06 1.43 -19.86
C ASN A 163 11.47 1.74 -19.32
N GLN A 164 11.59 2.77 -18.47
CA GLN A 164 12.89 3.19 -17.92
C GLN A 164 12.70 3.79 -16.52
N ILE A 165 13.80 3.86 -15.74
CA ILE A 165 13.84 4.53 -14.45
C ILE A 165 14.28 5.98 -14.68
N SER A 166 13.63 6.93 -13.98
CA SER A 166 14.02 8.34 -13.95
C SER A 166 14.13 8.83 -12.51
N ILE A 167 14.89 9.89 -12.32
CA ILE A 167 15.06 10.51 -11.00
C ILE A 167 13.77 11.20 -10.53
N LEU A 168 12.96 11.73 -11.43
CA LEU A 168 11.74 12.47 -11.14
C LEU A 168 10.73 11.62 -10.35
N PRO A 169 10.27 10.43 -10.83
CA PRO A 169 9.36 9.57 -10.07
C PRO A 169 10.00 9.03 -8.79
N ILE A 170 11.32 8.90 -8.71
CA ILE A 170 12.02 8.47 -7.49
C ILE A 170 11.93 9.55 -6.40
N ILE A 171 12.12 10.82 -6.73
CA ILE A 171 11.98 11.93 -5.76
C ILE A 171 10.53 12.03 -5.29
N PHE A 172 9.57 11.91 -6.20
CA PHE A 172 8.17 11.94 -5.80
C PHE A 172 7.80 10.72 -4.93
N TYR A 173 8.28 9.53 -5.28
CA TYR A 173 8.12 8.33 -4.45
C TYR A 173 8.67 8.53 -3.04
N PHE A 174 9.86 9.12 -2.91
CA PHE A 174 10.44 9.45 -1.61
C PHE A 174 9.51 10.38 -0.80
N GLY A 175 9.01 11.45 -1.41
CA GLY A 175 8.02 12.32 -0.77
C GLY A 175 6.75 11.59 -0.36
N ALA A 176 6.21 10.74 -1.23
CA ALA A 176 5.01 9.94 -0.98
C ALA A 176 5.18 8.95 0.20
N ILE A 177 6.40 8.42 0.41
CA ILE A 177 6.71 7.62 1.61
C ILE A 177 6.49 8.45 2.87
N PHE A 178 6.97 9.69 2.91
CA PHE A 178 6.78 10.57 4.06
C PHE A 178 5.31 11.00 4.25
N TRP A 179 4.58 11.20 3.15
CA TRP A 179 3.13 11.42 3.23
C TRP A 179 2.42 10.25 3.91
N THR A 180 2.72 9.02 3.50
CA THR A 180 2.18 7.80 4.12
C THR A 180 2.59 7.68 5.59
N LEU A 181 3.87 7.92 5.89
CA LEU A 181 4.41 7.89 7.24
C LEU A 181 3.67 8.89 8.16
N GLY A 182 3.35 10.07 7.66
CA GLY A 182 2.59 11.09 8.39
C GLY A 182 1.16 10.64 8.70
N TYR A 183 0.37 10.31 7.67
CA TYR A 183 -1.05 9.96 7.89
C TYR A 183 -1.23 8.65 8.66
N ASP A 184 -0.38 7.65 8.43
CA ASP A 184 -0.52 6.37 9.12
C ASP A 184 -0.07 6.47 10.59
N THR A 185 0.89 7.36 10.89
CA THR A 185 1.20 7.72 12.29
C THR A 185 0.01 8.38 12.98
N ILE A 186 -0.70 9.31 12.29
CA ILE A 186 -1.94 9.92 12.83
C ILE A 186 -2.99 8.83 13.09
N TYR A 187 -3.18 7.94 12.13
CA TYR A 187 -4.14 6.85 12.26
C TYR A 187 -3.82 5.93 13.43
N GLY A 188 -2.54 5.61 13.64
CA GLY A 188 -2.09 4.74 14.72
C GLY A 188 -2.28 5.31 16.13
N TYR A 189 -2.54 6.62 16.29
CA TYR A 189 -2.88 7.17 17.61
C TYR A 189 -4.18 6.64 18.19
N GLN A 190 -5.08 6.11 17.37
CA GLN A 190 -6.33 5.50 17.83
C GLN A 190 -6.08 4.20 18.62
N ASP A 191 -5.01 3.50 18.32
CA ASP A 191 -4.74 2.17 18.84
C ASP A 191 -3.57 2.14 19.86
N ILE A 192 -2.98 3.28 20.22
CA ILE A 192 -1.78 3.34 21.10
C ILE A 192 -1.96 2.54 22.39
N LYS A 193 -3.10 2.65 23.06
CA LYS A 193 -3.35 1.98 24.35
C LYS A 193 -3.32 0.47 24.21
N ASP A 194 -3.97 -0.04 23.16
CA ASP A 194 -4.02 -1.49 22.88
C ASP A 194 -2.66 -1.99 22.42
N ASP A 195 -1.98 -1.22 21.56
CA ASP A 195 -0.65 -1.54 21.02
C ASP A 195 0.43 -1.61 22.13
N GLU A 196 0.39 -0.70 23.12
CA GLU A 196 1.30 -0.72 24.27
C GLU A 196 1.07 -1.96 25.16
N ILE A 197 -0.20 -2.35 25.40
CA ILE A 197 -0.54 -3.54 26.19
C ILE A 197 -0.04 -4.83 25.51
N ILE A 198 -0.17 -4.90 24.18
CA ILE A 198 0.21 -6.09 23.40
C ILE A 198 1.72 -6.12 23.12
N GLY A 199 2.42 -4.99 23.30
CA GLY A 199 3.86 -4.87 23.06
C GLY A 199 4.25 -4.75 21.60
N VAL A 200 3.35 -4.32 20.71
CA VAL A 200 3.69 -3.99 19.31
C VAL A 200 4.33 -2.61 19.24
N LYS A 201 5.15 -2.41 18.20
CA LYS A 201 5.91 -1.17 18.01
C LYS A 201 5.33 -0.37 16.87
N SER A 202 5.25 0.97 17.03
CA SER A 202 4.79 1.90 16.00
C SER A 202 5.44 3.28 16.13
N THR A 203 5.40 4.08 15.05
CA THR A 203 5.85 5.48 15.09
C THR A 203 4.93 6.31 16.00
N SER A 204 3.65 5.96 16.08
CA SER A 204 2.68 6.62 16.99
C SER A 204 3.10 6.49 18.46
N ILE A 205 3.59 5.30 18.86
CA ILE A 205 4.15 5.07 20.20
C ILE A 205 5.47 5.84 20.36
N LYS A 206 6.35 5.75 19.35
CA LYS A 206 7.68 6.39 19.42
C LYS A 206 7.62 7.90 19.56
N PHE A 207 6.68 8.55 18.88
CA PHE A 207 6.54 10.01 18.84
C PHE A 207 5.33 10.52 19.64
N LYS A 208 4.83 9.74 20.59
CA LYS A 208 3.65 10.12 21.40
C LYS A 208 3.81 11.41 22.18
N ASN A 209 5.04 11.80 22.53
CA ASN A 209 5.32 13.01 23.29
C ASN A 209 5.34 14.28 22.43
N ASP A 210 5.79 14.16 21.16
CA ASP A 210 5.93 15.29 20.23
C ASP A 210 5.29 14.99 18.86
N PRO A 211 4.01 14.59 18.80
CA PRO A 211 3.37 14.14 17.56
C PRO A 211 3.38 15.21 16.46
N LYS A 212 3.07 16.46 16.84
CA LYS A 212 2.98 17.56 15.87
C LYS A 212 4.29 17.82 15.14
N LYS A 213 5.43 17.80 15.84
CA LYS A 213 6.74 18.03 15.22
C LYS A 213 7.06 16.95 14.20
N PHE A 214 6.85 15.68 14.56
CA PHE A 214 7.14 14.57 13.65
C PHE A 214 6.24 14.59 12.41
N ILE A 215 4.95 14.79 12.58
CA ILE A 215 3.98 14.85 11.48
C ILE A 215 4.28 16.04 10.56
N SER A 216 4.55 17.23 11.15
CA SER A 216 4.93 18.42 10.35
C SER A 216 6.20 18.17 9.55
N PHE A 217 7.21 17.52 10.14
CA PHE A 217 8.43 17.14 9.43
C PHE A 217 8.13 16.24 8.21
N CYS A 218 7.28 15.21 8.40
CA CYS A 218 6.90 14.33 7.30
C CYS A 218 6.22 15.07 6.16
N TYR A 219 5.26 15.94 6.46
CA TYR A 219 4.56 16.71 5.43
C TYR A 219 5.41 17.79 4.77
N LEU A 220 6.37 18.40 5.50
CA LEU A 220 7.30 19.35 4.90
C LEU A 220 8.20 18.66 3.86
N ILE A 221 8.70 17.46 4.13
CA ILE A 221 9.45 16.68 3.15
C ILE A 221 8.58 16.36 1.94
N PHE A 222 7.35 15.89 2.16
CA PHE A 222 6.43 15.59 1.07
C PHE A 222 6.18 16.80 0.17
N ILE A 223 5.87 17.96 0.76
CA ILE A 223 5.62 19.20 0.02
C ILE A 223 6.88 19.63 -0.74
N GLY A 224 8.06 19.56 -0.12
CA GLY A 224 9.32 19.90 -0.80
C GLY A 224 9.60 19.01 -2.02
N CYS A 225 9.38 17.69 -1.90
CA CYS A 225 9.49 16.76 -3.02
C CYS A 225 8.43 17.04 -4.11
N LEU A 226 7.20 17.35 -3.73
CA LEU A 226 6.12 17.64 -4.66
C LEU A 226 6.40 18.92 -5.47
N LEU A 227 6.85 20.00 -4.81
CA LEU A 227 7.20 21.25 -5.50
C LEU A 227 8.36 21.02 -6.49
N TYR A 228 9.41 20.31 -6.05
CA TYR A 228 10.52 19.99 -6.95
C TYR A 228 10.07 19.19 -8.19
N THR A 229 9.16 18.22 -8.02
CA THR A 229 8.69 17.41 -9.13
C THR A 229 7.75 18.18 -10.07
N SER A 230 7.00 19.14 -9.54
CA SER A 230 6.16 20.04 -10.35
C SER A 230 7.03 20.96 -11.21
N ASP A 231 8.01 21.66 -10.62
CA ASP A 231 8.92 22.54 -11.34
C ASP A 231 9.69 21.79 -12.43
N ALA A 232 10.19 20.57 -12.11
CA ALA A 232 10.92 19.77 -13.09
C ALA A 232 10.04 19.25 -14.24
N ALA A 233 8.74 19.05 -14.03
CA ALA A 233 7.80 18.68 -15.10
C ALA A 233 7.53 19.87 -16.02
N ASP A 234 7.37 21.07 -15.48
CA ASP A 234 7.17 22.30 -16.24
C ASP A 234 8.37 22.65 -17.14
N ASP A 235 9.61 22.43 -16.64
CA ASP A 235 10.84 22.63 -17.40
C ASP A 235 10.99 21.69 -18.62
N VAL A 236 10.39 20.51 -18.55
CA VAL A 236 10.41 19.53 -19.67
C VAL A 236 9.30 19.81 -20.69
N ALA A 237 8.19 20.41 -20.26
CA ALA A 237 7.06 20.75 -21.12
C ALA A 237 7.25 22.06 -21.91
N SER A 238 8.25 22.90 -21.53
CA SER A 238 8.63 24.17 -22.19
C SER A 238 9.68 23.93 -23.28
#